data_90d720176a233003369a6aec649051ec
#
_entry.id   90d720176a233003369a6aec649051ec
#
_cell.length_a   1.000
_cell.length_b   1.000
_cell.length_c   1.000
_cell.angle_alpha   90.00
_cell.angle_beta   90.00
_cell.angle_gamma   90.00
#
_symmetry.space_group_name_H-M   'P 1'
#
loop_
_entity.id
_entity.type
_entity.pdbx_description
1 polymer ?
#
loop_
_entity_poly.entity_id
_entity_poly.type
_entity_poly.pdbx_seq_one_letter_code
_entity_poly.pdbx_strand_id
1 'polypeptide(L)'
;MDALAPTLTILGTAQDGGVPQAGCGCSNCIAAFENSERARFPVSLGISDNEGGMHLIEATRALPEQLKIWANACGLDSPVRPDSVLLTHAHLGHIEGIGQFGKEAMGCQDLTLVASDSVISILEKRNLMRPFVRADYTSNGTPKLEQGGVRFDFIPVPHRDDSSDTHAIIISGEKKRVLFLPDHDDWEQTLESVGYSNPNDWFQALGATHVLLDATFWNGDELSGRDMTEVPHPTVEDTLARVQNGTLRGPEIILIHLNHTNPLNNPDSPQSRMIEVAGHSIGRRGWRIEL
;
A
#
# COMPACT_ATOMS: atom_id res chain seq x y z
N MET A 1 7.73 28.88 13.22
CA MET A 1 7.86 27.42 13.08
C MET A 1 7.89 27.17 11.59
N ASP A 2 8.98 26.63 11.08
CA ASP A 2 9.02 26.24 9.66
C ASP A 2 7.93 25.20 9.45
N ALA A 3 7.13 25.37 8.39
CA ALA A 3 6.10 24.38 8.03
C ALA A 3 6.78 23.02 7.84
N LEU A 4 6.26 21.99 8.50
CA LEU A 4 6.76 20.63 8.32
C LEU A 4 6.48 20.21 6.87
N ALA A 5 7.49 19.76 6.15
CA ALA A 5 7.27 19.24 4.81
C ALA A 5 6.38 17.97 4.88
N PRO A 6 5.34 17.87 4.03
CA PRO A 6 4.51 16.69 3.99
C PRO A 6 5.37 15.44 3.76
N THR A 7 5.06 14.37 4.48
CA THR A 7 5.91 13.18 4.47
C THR A 7 5.08 11.90 4.44
N LEU A 8 5.38 11.02 3.50
CA LEU A 8 4.89 9.66 3.46
C LEU A 8 5.81 8.75 4.29
N THR A 9 5.23 7.90 5.13
CA THR A 9 5.93 6.86 5.90
C THR A 9 5.38 5.49 5.53
N ILE A 10 6.23 4.53 5.17
CA ILE A 10 5.84 3.14 4.92
C ILE A 10 5.64 2.44 6.27
N LEU A 11 4.42 1.93 6.53
CA LEU A 11 4.04 1.30 7.80
C LEU A 11 4.02 -0.23 7.71
N GLY A 12 3.85 -0.76 6.51
CA GLY A 12 3.85 -2.18 6.22
C GLY A 12 4.16 -2.46 4.75
N THR A 13 4.63 -3.66 4.45
CA THR A 13 5.12 -4.03 3.11
C THR A 13 4.81 -5.47 2.73
N ALA A 14 4.03 -6.20 3.54
CA ALA A 14 3.61 -7.55 3.23
C ALA A 14 2.23 -7.58 2.59
N GLN A 15 1.94 -8.68 1.92
CA GLN A 15 0.61 -9.08 1.51
C GLN A 15 -0.26 -9.37 2.75
N ASP A 16 -1.56 -9.52 2.60
CA ASP A 16 -2.61 -9.66 3.63
C ASP A 16 -2.22 -10.51 4.84
N GLY A 17 -1.58 -11.63 4.61
CA GLY A 17 -1.16 -12.57 5.64
C GLY A 17 -0.05 -12.05 6.55
N GLY A 18 0.72 -11.05 6.12
CA GLY A 18 1.93 -10.59 6.80
C GLY A 18 3.05 -11.62 6.86
N VAL A 19 4.19 -11.23 7.42
CA VAL A 19 5.30 -12.14 7.70
C VAL A 19 5.69 -11.96 9.19
N PRO A 20 5.53 -12.99 10.04
CA PRO A 20 5.07 -14.33 9.73
C PRO A 20 3.59 -14.42 9.43
N GLN A 21 3.21 -15.35 8.55
CA GLN A 21 1.82 -15.67 8.27
C GLN A 21 1.29 -16.72 9.26
N ALA A 22 0.03 -16.59 9.64
CA ALA A 22 -0.62 -17.54 10.55
C ALA A 22 -0.58 -18.97 10.00
N GLY A 23 -0.13 -19.92 10.83
CA GLY A 23 -0.04 -21.34 10.49
C GLY A 23 1.10 -21.71 9.52
N CYS A 24 1.96 -20.78 9.13
CA CYS A 24 3.05 -21.04 8.18
C CYS A 24 4.38 -21.34 8.88
N GLY A 25 5.07 -22.39 8.39
CA GLY A 25 6.41 -22.79 8.83
C GLY A 25 7.48 -22.63 7.74
N CYS A 26 7.29 -21.79 6.72
CA CYS A 26 8.33 -21.52 5.73
C CYS A 26 9.51 -20.77 6.35
N SER A 27 10.67 -20.78 5.67
CA SER A 27 11.91 -20.15 6.17
C SER A 27 11.75 -18.68 6.54
N ASN A 28 11.02 -17.90 5.75
CA ASN A 28 10.77 -16.48 6.04
C ASN A 28 9.92 -16.30 7.30
N CYS A 29 8.85 -17.11 7.48
CA CYS A 29 8.00 -17.05 8.66
C CYS A 29 8.74 -17.49 9.92
N ILE A 30 9.55 -18.55 9.86
CA ILE A 30 10.39 -19.00 10.97
C ILE A 30 11.38 -17.90 11.35
N ALA A 31 12.09 -17.33 10.38
CA ALA A 31 13.04 -16.25 10.64
C ALA A 31 12.39 -15.00 11.25
N ALA A 32 11.13 -14.71 10.89
CA ALA A 32 10.37 -13.60 11.45
C ALA A 32 9.84 -13.91 12.88
N PHE A 33 9.55 -15.17 13.21
CA PHE A 33 9.24 -15.57 14.59
C PHE A 33 10.46 -15.48 15.52
N GLU A 34 11.63 -15.81 14.99
CA GLU A 34 12.91 -15.76 15.75
C GLU A 34 13.44 -14.34 15.90
N ASN A 35 13.20 -13.47 14.92
CA ASN A 35 13.64 -12.08 14.91
C ASN A 35 12.54 -11.15 14.40
N SER A 36 11.93 -10.39 15.30
CA SER A 36 10.85 -9.45 14.99
C SER A 36 11.24 -8.34 13.98
N GLU A 37 12.53 -8.05 13.82
CA GLU A 37 13.00 -7.11 12.78
C GLU A 37 12.79 -7.65 11.36
N ARG A 38 12.69 -8.96 11.20
CA ARG A 38 12.34 -9.62 9.94
C ARG A 38 10.83 -9.69 9.68
N ALA A 39 10.01 -9.35 10.68
CA ALA A 39 8.57 -9.33 10.50
C ALA A 39 8.16 -8.20 9.55
N ARG A 40 7.18 -8.48 8.68
CA ARG A 40 6.54 -7.50 7.80
C ARG A 40 5.05 -7.45 8.11
N PHE A 41 4.56 -6.26 8.36
CA PHE A 41 3.12 -6.02 8.51
C PHE A 41 2.46 -5.89 7.13
N PRO A 42 1.16 -6.19 7.02
CA PRO A 42 0.43 -5.92 5.78
C PRO A 42 0.60 -4.47 5.33
N VAL A 43 0.53 -4.26 4.03
CA VAL A 43 0.82 -2.97 3.40
C VAL A 43 -0.03 -1.86 3.99
N SER A 44 0.60 -0.76 4.37
CA SER A 44 -0.06 0.46 4.86
C SER A 44 0.90 1.63 4.79
N LEU A 45 0.37 2.84 4.62
CA LEU A 45 1.13 4.08 4.57
C LEU A 45 0.54 5.10 5.56
N GLY A 46 1.41 5.92 6.15
CA GLY A 46 1.02 7.09 6.92
C GLY A 46 1.52 8.36 6.23
N ILE A 47 0.66 9.33 6.03
CA ILE A 47 1.01 10.62 5.45
C ILE A 47 0.76 11.72 6.47
N SER A 48 1.82 12.41 6.90
CA SER A 48 1.71 13.66 7.65
C SER A 48 1.74 14.83 6.69
N ASP A 49 0.75 15.72 6.78
CA ASP A 49 0.65 16.90 5.92
C ASP A 49 1.37 18.13 6.54
N ASN A 50 1.37 19.26 5.84
CA ASN A 50 2.06 20.48 6.30
C ASN A 50 1.28 21.28 7.37
N GLU A 51 0.04 20.90 7.66
CA GLU A 51 -0.83 21.50 8.70
C GLU A 51 -0.90 20.63 9.96
N GLY A 52 -0.22 19.47 9.95
CA GLY A 52 -0.22 18.49 11.05
C GLY A 52 -1.32 17.45 10.94
N GLY A 53 -2.06 17.41 9.84
CA GLY A 53 -3.02 16.35 9.54
C GLY A 53 -2.35 15.00 9.30
N MET A 54 -3.00 13.94 9.72
CA MET A 54 -2.50 12.58 9.72
C MET A 54 -3.43 11.66 8.91
N HIS A 55 -2.98 11.21 7.73
CA HIS A 55 -3.77 10.44 6.79
C HIS A 55 -3.25 9.02 6.68
N LEU A 56 -4.06 8.03 7.07
CA LEU A 56 -3.71 6.60 7.01
C LEU A 56 -4.23 6.00 5.71
N ILE A 57 -3.37 5.33 4.94
CA ILE A 57 -3.79 4.48 3.83
C ILE A 57 -3.68 3.03 4.27
N GLU A 58 -4.75 2.28 4.15
CA GLU A 58 -5.00 0.92 4.61
C GLU A 58 -4.99 0.76 6.12
N ALA A 59 -6.06 0.18 6.66
CA ALA A 59 -6.22 -0.14 8.07
C ALA A 59 -6.11 -1.64 8.31
N THR A 60 -4.90 -2.11 8.52
CA THR A 60 -4.60 -3.54 8.58
C THR A 60 -4.76 -4.13 9.98
N ARG A 61 -4.68 -5.44 10.11
CA ARG A 61 -4.68 -6.13 11.42
C ARG A 61 -3.54 -5.71 12.35
N ALA A 62 -2.44 -5.16 11.80
CA ALA A 62 -1.28 -4.67 12.55
C ALA A 62 -1.37 -3.16 12.88
N LEU A 63 -2.58 -2.61 12.89
CA LEU A 63 -2.81 -1.17 13.10
C LEU A 63 -2.09 -0.60 14.34
N PRO A 64 -2.10 -1.23 15.54
CA PRO A 64 -1.43 -0.68 16.70
C PRO A 64 0.08 -0.48 16.50
N GLU A 65 0.76 -1.48 15.93
CA GLU A 65 2.18 -1.44 15.64
C GLU A 65 2.49 -0.41 14.54
N GLN A 66 1.65 -0.33 13.52
CA GLN A 66 1.79 0.62 12.41
C GLN A 66 1.66 2.06 12.90
N LEU A 67 0.66 2.36 13.73
CA LEU A 67 0.50 3.69 14.34
C LEU A 67 1.69 4.07 15.23
N LYS A 68 2.30 3.10 15.92
CA LYS A 68 3.52 3.33 16.72
C LYS A 68 4.74 3.58 15.84
N ILE A 69 4.92 2.82 14.75
CA ILE A 69 5.99 3.04 13.77
C ILE A 69 5.87 4.46 13.19
N TRP A 70 4.65 4.86 12.83
CA TRP A 70 4.39 6.20 12.30
C TRP A 70 4.73 7.29 13.30
N ALA A 71 4.29 7.14 14.56
CA ALA A 71 4.64 8.08 15.63
C ALA A 71 6.16 8.22 15.80
N ASN A 72 6.87 7.11 15.84
CA ASN A 72 8.34 7.11 15.96
C ASN A 72 8.99 7.85 14.77
N ALA A 73 8.51 7.60 13.55
CA ALA A 73 9.00 8.27 12.34
C ALA A 73 8.74 9.79 12.35
N CYS A 74 7.65 10.23 12.99
CA CYS A 74 7.29 11.64 13.15
C CYS A 74 7.89 12.28 14.42
N GLY A 75 8.61 11.53 15.25
CA GLY A 75 9.15 12.03 16.53
C GLY A 75 8.09 12.30 17.60
N LEU A 76 6.97 11.59 17.57
CA LEU A 76 5.87 11.71 18.52
C LEU A 76 6.02 10.73 19.68
N ASP A 77 5.72 11.17 20.90
CA ASP A 77 5.79 10.34 22.11
C ASP A 77 4.67 9.30 22.21
N SER A 78 3.52 9.58 21.58
CA SER A 78 2.33 8.72 21.60
C SER A 78 2.02 8.18 20.19
N PRO A 79 1.37 6.99 20.07
CA PRO A 79 0.89 6.50 18.79
C PRO A 79 -0.01 7.53 18.08
N VAL A 80 0.09 7.57 16.76
CA VAL A 80 -0.73 8.45 15.92
C VAL A 80 -2.20 8.11 16.07
N ARG A 81 -3.05 9.15 16.04
CA ARG A 81 -4.50 9.02 15.80
C ARG A 81 -4.77 9.66 14.44
N PRO A 82 -5.14 8.88 13.41
CA PRO A 82 -5.41 9.44 12.09
C PRO A 82 -6.61 10.41 12.10
N ASP A 83 -6.54 11.41 11.22
CA ASP A 83 -7.66 12.32 10.92
C ASP A 83 -8.49 11.81 9.74
N SER A 84 -7.85 11.00 8.88
CA SER A 84 -8.54 10.31 7.79
C SER A 84 -7.99 8.91 7.55
N VAL A 85 -8.85 8.05 6.97
CA VAL A 85 -8.49 6.70 6.50
C VAL A 85 -8.86 6.60 5.03
N LEU A 86 -7.92 6.16 4.20
CA LEU A 86 -8.10 5.94 2.78
C LEU A 86 -7.96 4.44 2.49
N LEU A 87 -8.87 3.87 1.71
CA LEU A 87 -8.87 2.44 1.39
C LEU A 87 -8.87 2.22 -0.12
N THR A 88 -7.94 1.40 -0.61
CA THR A 88 -7.87 1.04 -2.02
C THR A 88 -8.98 0.08 -2.42
N HIS A 89 -9.26 -0.92 -1.59
CA HIS A 89 -10.29 -1.95 -1.81
C HIS A 89 -10.63 -2.68 -0.49
N ALA A 90 -11.53 -3.68 -0.53
CA ALA A 90 -12.08 -4.32 0.67
C ALA A 90 -11.56 -5.75 0.94
N HIS A 91 -10.39 -6.15 0.41
CA HIS A 91 -9.76 -7.39 0.86
C HIS A 91 -9.31 -7.28 2.31
N LEU A 92 -9.25 -8.41 3.02
CA LEU A 92 -9.06 -8.43 4.47
C LEU A 92 -7.78 -7.73 4.92
N GLY A 93 -6.69 -7.92 4.19
CA GLY A 93 -5.39 -7.30 4.52
C GLY A 93 -5.44 -5.79 4.64
N HIS A 94 -6.36 -5.14 3.91
CA HIS A 94 -6.49 -3.68 3.82
C HIS A 94 -7.49 -3.08 4.80
N ILE A 95 -8.46 -3.86 5.28
CA ILE A 95 -9.58 -3.36 6.11
C ILE A 95 -9.74 -4.04 7.47
N GLU A 96 -8.96 -5.07 7.80
CA GLU A 96 -9.18 -5.88 9.01
C GLU A 96 -9.01 -5.06 10.31
N GLY A 97 -8.22 -3.99 10.26
CA GLY A 97 -8.01 -3.07 11.39
C GLY A 97 -9.12 -2.03 11.58
N ILE A 98 -10.05 -1.86 10.64
CA ILE A 98 -11.10 -0.83 10.67
C ILE A 98 -11.92 -0.87 11.97
N GLY A 99 -12.19 -2.07 12.49
CA GLY A 99 -12.95 -2.24 13.75
C GLY A 99 -12.27 -1.58 14.96
N GLN A 100 -10.95 -1.35 14.92
CA GLN A 100 -10.21 -0.74 16.03
C GLN A 100 -10.51 0.77 16.20
N PHE A 101 -11.05 1.44 15.19
CA PHE A 101 -11.51 2.83 15.33
C PHE A 101 -12.81 2.93 16.15
N GLY A 102 -13.55 1.83 16.33
CA GLY A 102 -14.81 1.76 17.06
C GLY A 102 -14.67 2.01 18.56
N LYS A 103 -15.83 2.03 19.22
CA LYS A 103 -15.97 2.35 20.66
C LYS A 103 -15.25 1.35 21.58
N GLU A 104 -15.02 0.12 21.11
CA GLU A 104 -14.38 -0.95 21.86
C GLU A 104 -12.85 -0.75 21.99
N ALA A 105 -12.26 0.12 21.16
CA ALA A 105 -10.83 0.42 21.18
C ALA A 105 -10.58 1.94 21.16
N MET A 106 -10.43 2.56 19.98
CA MET A 106 -10.03 3.98 19.87
C MET A 106 -11.17 4.96 20.17
N GLY A 107 -12.44 4.56 20.01
CA GLY A 107 -13.61 5.40 20.25
C GLY A 107 -13.67 6.62 19.33
N CYS A 108 -13.21 6.48 18.10
CA CYS A 108 -13.23 7.58 17.12
C CYS A 108 -14.68 7.95 16.77
N GLN A 109 -14.86 9.23 16.45
CA GLN A 109 -16.09 9.80 15.92
C GLN A 109 -15.74 10.75 14.81
N ASP A 110 -16.56 10.80 13.76
CA ASP A 110 -16.43 11.72 12.63
C ASP A 110 -15.06 11.63 11.90
N LEU A 111 -14.44 10.45 11.95
CA LEU A 111 -13.18 10.18 11.22
C LEU A 111 -13.47 10.14 9.73
N THR A 112 -12.75 10.93 8.94
CA THR A 112 -12.95 10.98 7.49
C THR A 112 -12.56 9.66 6.83
N LEU A 113 -13.48 9.05 6.08
CA LEU A 113 -13.24 7.85 5.28
C LEU A 113 -13.27 8.19 3.79
N VAL A 114 -12.20 7.85 3.08
CA VAL A 114 -12.05 8.02 1.63
C VAL A 114 -11.95 6.63 0.99
N ALA A 115 -13.02 6.20 0.35
CA ALA A 115 -13.11 4.89 -0.29
C ALA A 115 -14.22 4.89 -1.32
N SER A 116 -14.21 3.94 -2.26
CA SER A 116 -15.28 3.79 -3.25
C SER A 116 -16.61 3.38 -2.62
N ASP A 117 -17.69 3.54 -3.37
CA ASP A 117 -19.04 3.13 -2.94
C ASP A 117 -19.12 1.64 -2.62
N SER A 118 -18.42 0.80 -3.37
CA SER A 118 -18.42 -0.65 -3.16
C SER A 118 -17.69 -1.02 -1.86
N VAL A 119 -16.55 -0.40 -1.56
CA VAL A 119 -15.83 -0.56 -0.29
C VAL A 119 -16.71 -0.13 0.89
N ILE A 120 -17.33 1.04 0.79
CA ILE A 120 -18.23 1.55 1.83
C ILE A 120 -19.41 0.59 2.07
N SER A 121 -20.03 0.09 1.00
CA SER A 121 -21.12 -0.90 1.10
C SER A 121 -20.70 -2.16 1.87
N ILE A 122 -19.46 -2.61 1.72
CA ILE A 122 -18.93 -3.74 2.49
C ILE A 122 -18.76 -3.39 3.97
N LEU A 123 -18.22 -2.21 4.27
CA LEU A 123 -18.08 -1.76 5.65
C LEU A 123 -19.43 -1.56 6.35
N GLU A 124 -20.45 -1.07 5.63
CA GLU A 124 -21.83 -0.97 6.11
C GLU A 124 -22.41 -2.34 6.44
N LYS A 125 -22.29 -3.31 5.52
CA LYS A 125 -22.74 -4.70 5.73
C LYS A 125 -22.06 -5.37 6.94
N ARG A 126 -20.83 -4.95 7.26
CA ARG A 126 -20.06 -5.43 8.42
C ARG A 126 -20.30 -4.60 9.70
N ASN A 127 -21.17 -3.58 9.65
CA ASN A 127 -21.41 -2.63 10.75
C ASN A 127 -20.15 -1.89 11.24
N LEU A 128 -19.23 -1.56 10.33
CA LEU A 128 -17.96 -0.91 10.64
C LEU A 128 -17.94 0.59 10.37
N MET A 129 -19.02 1.16 9.81
CA MET A 129 -19.09 2.59 9.42
C MET A 129 -19.30 3.56 10.57
N ARG A 130 -19.65 3.11 11.77
CA ARG A 130 -20.04 4.00 12.89
C ARG A 130 -19.00 5.07 13.25
N PRO A 131 -17.67 4.82 13.21
CA PRO A 131 -16.66 5.85 13.51
C PRO A 131 -16.46 6.88 12.39
N PHE A 132 -17.04 6.66 11.20
CA PHE A 132 -16.64 7.33 9.98
C PHE A 132 -17.68 8.26 9.40
N VAL A 133 -17.17 9.35 8.79
CA VAL A 133 -17.90 10.22 7.86
C VAL A 133 -17.26 10.05 6.48
N ARG A 134 -18.08 9.90 5.43
CA ARG A 134 -17.60 9.78 4.05
C ARG A 134 -17.01 11.09 3.57
N ALA A 135 -15.87 11.02 2.89
CA ALA A 135 -15.31 12.14 2.16
C ALA A 135 -16.13 12.46 0.89
N ASP A 136 -15.90 13.64 0.34
CA ASP A 136 -16.46 14.03 -0.94
C ASP A 136 -15.87 13.22 -2.11
N TYR A 137 -16.61 13.22 -3.23
CA TYR A 137 -16.23 12.55 -4.47
C TYR A 137 -16.00 13.58 -5.59
N THR A 138 -15.25 13.17 -6.60
CA THR A 138 -15.17 13.89 -7.87
C THR A 138 -16.53 13.85 -8.59
N SER A 139 -16.72 14.71 -9.60
CA SER A 139 -17.95 14.72 -10.42
C SER A 139 -18.22 13.40 -11.15
N ASN A 140 -17.21 12.56 -11.34
CA ASN A 140 -17.32 11.22 -11.94
C ASN A 140 -17.39 10.08 -10.92
N GLY A 141 -17.56 10.39 -9.62
CA GLY A 141 -17.77 9.40 -8.56
C GLY A 141 -16.50 8.77 -8.00
N THR A 142 -15.30 9.19 -8.43
CA THR A 142 -14.04 8.68 -7.90
C THR A 142 -13.73 9.34 -6.54
N PRO A 143 -13.30 8.60 -5.50
CA PRO A 143 -12.90 9.18 -4.22
C PRO A 143 -11.71 10.13 -4.39
N LYS A 144 -11.67 11.18 -3.59
CA LYS A 144 -10.54 12.11 -3.52
C LYS A 144 -10.42 12.73 -2.14
N LEU A 145 -9.23 13.18 -1.80
CA LEU A 145 -8.97 14.04 -0.66
C LEU A 145 -7.87 15.04 -1.03
N GLU A 146 -8.03 16.29 -0.61
CA GLU A 146 -6.99 17.31 -0.69
C GLU A 146 -6.97 18.07 0.62
N GLN A 147 -5.84 18.01 1.34
CA GLN A 147 -5.68 18.65 2.64
C GLN A 147 -4.20 18.89 2.93
N GLY A 148 -3.90 19.98 3.62
CA GLY A 148 -2.57 20.28 4.14
C GLY A 148 -1.44 20.22 3.10
N GLY A 149 -1.71 20.62 1.84
CA GLY A 149 -0.73 20.57 0.74
C GLY A 149 -0.48 19.18 0.16
N VAL A 150 -1.29 18.18 0.53
CA VAL A 150 -1.27 16.83 -0.06
C VAL A 150 -2.59 16.53 -0.76
N ARG A 151 -2.51 15.96 -1.96
CA ARG A 151 -3.67 15.50 -2.72
C ARG A 151 -3.58 13.99 -2.98
N PHE A 152 -4.73 13.32 -2.81
CA PHE A 152 -4.92 11.91 -3.04
C PHE A 152 -5.95 11.72 -4.16
N ASP A 153 -5.51 11.18 -5.29
CA ASP A 153 -6.36 10.85 -6.43
C ASP A 153 -6.41 9.34 -6.60
N PHE A 154 -7.62 8.78 -6.68
CA PHE A 154 -7.84 7.35 -6.85
C PHE A 154 -7.93 7.00 -8.33
N ILE A 155 -7.29 5.92 -8.74
CA ILE A 155 -7.24 5.43 -10.12
C ILE A 155 -7.76 3.99 -10.12
N PRO A 156 -8.90 3.69 -10.76
CA PRO A 156 -9.40 2.32 -10.87
C PRO A 156 -8.38 1.41 -11.55
N VAL A 157 -8.16 0.22 -10.99
CA VAL A 157 -7.29 -0.82 -11.54
C VAL A 157 -7.96 -2.19 -11.38
N PRO A 158 -7.78 -3.12 -12.32
CA PRO A 158 -8.33 -4.47 -12.19
C PRO A 158 -7.67 -5.24 -11.05
N HIS A 159 -8.45 -5.78 -10.13
CA HIS A 159 -7.98 -6.74 -9.13
C HIS A 159 -9.13 -7.53 -8.52
N ARG A 160 -9.33 -8.79 -8.94
CA ARG A 160 -10.29 -9.74 -8.37
C ARG A 160 -11.55 -9.07 -7.81
N ASP A 161 -12.33 -8.38 -8.63
CA ASP A 161 -13.51 -7.59 -8.22
C ASP A 161 -14.65 -8.45 -7.59
N ASP A 162 -14.26 -9.46 -6.81
CA ASP A 162 -15.17 -10.38 -6.11
C ASP A 162 -15.86 -9.75 -4.89
N SER A 163 -15.26 -8.72 -4.31
CA SER A 163 -15.77 -8.03 -3.13
C SER A 163 -16.07 -6.56 -3.38
N SER A 164 -15.10 -5.83 -3.91
CA SER A 164 -15.19 -4.39 -4.24
C SER A 164 -14.33 -4.10 -5.47
N ASP A 165 -14.54 -2.97 -6.09
CA ASP A 165 -13.57 -2.40 -7.02
C ASP A 165 -12.24 -2.08 -6.30
N THR A 166 -11.16 -2.00 -7.07
CA THR A 166 -9.81 -1.73 -6.57
C THR A 166 -9.25 -0.45 -7.19
N HIS A 167 -8.50 0.31 -6.40
CA HIS A 167 -7.88 1.56 -6.85
C HIS A 167 -6.40 1.60 -6.47
N ALA A 168 -5.58 2.09 -7.40
CA ALA A 168 -4.31 2.71 -7.04
C ALA A 168 -4.55 4.12 -6.50
N ILE A 169 -3.61 4.67 -5.74
CA ILE A 169 -3.69 6.05 -5.23
C ILE A 169 -2.44 6.81 -5.66
N ILE A 170 -2.62 7.95 -6.35
CA ILE A 170 -1.54 8.90 -6.57
C ILE A 170 -1.54 9.95 -5.46
N ILE A 171 -0.45 10.00 -4.71
CA ILE A 171 -0.24 10.91 -3.58
C ILE A 171 0.66 12.04 -4.08
N SER A 172 0.13 13.25 -4.14
CA SER A 172 0.82 14.41 -4.70
C SER A 172 1.11 15.43 -3.61
N GLY A 173 2.38 15.69 -3.36
CA GLY A 173 2.86 16.83 -2.61
C GLY A 173 3.44 17.93 -3.51
N GLU A 174 4.14 18.89 -2.93
CA GLU A 174 4.75 20.01 -3.66
C GLU A 174 5.91 19.54 -4.56
N LYS A 175 6.76 18.65 -4.04
CA LYS A 175 8.01 18.22 -4.70
C LYS A 175 7.90 16.86 -5.37
N LYS A 176 7.08 15.97 -4.83
CA LYS A 176 7.02 14.57 -5.26
C LYS A 176 5.60 14.08 -5.46
N ARG A 177 5.48 13.12 -6.38
CA ARG A 177 4.27 12.37 -6.62
C ARG A 177 4.57 10.89 -6.47
N VAL A 178 3.84 10.21 -5.61
CA VAL A 178 4.03 8.80 -5.28
C VAL A 178 2.81 8.02 -5.75
N LEU A 179 2.99 7.08 -6.67
CA LEU A 179 1.96 6.11 -7.02
C LEU A 179 2.01 4.95 -6.02
N PHE A 180 0.90 4.68 -5.35
CA PHE A 180 0.69 3.50 -4.52
C PHE A 180 -0.20 2.52 -5.27
N LEU A 181 0.39 1.42 -5.75
CA LEU A 181 -0.27 0.34 -6.49
C LEU A 181 0.07 -0.98 -5.80
N PRO A 182 -0.60 -1.27 -4.66
CA PRO A 182 -0.30 -2.47 -3.87
C PRO A 182 -0.83 -3.74 -4.49
N ASP A 183 -1.93 -3.66 -5.23
CA ASP A 183 -2.66 -4.79 -5.79
C ASP A 183 -3.15 -4.49 -7.20
N HIS A 184 -2.88 -5.40 -8.14
CA HIS A 184 -3.49 -5.47 -9.44
C HIS A 184 -3.33 -6.88 -10.05
N ASP A 185 -4.23 -7.29 -10.96
CA ASP A 185 -4.24 -8.66 -11.46
C ASP A 185 -3.03 -8.99 -12.34
N ASP A 186 -2.82 -8.19 -13.37
CA ASP A 186 -1.69 -8.30 -14.29
C ASP A 186 -1.43 -6.97 -15.02
N TRP A 187 -0.30 -6.91 -15.69
CA TRP A 187 0.10 -5.69 -16.42
C TRP A 187 -0.74 -5.43 -17.67
N GLU A 188 -1.20 -6.45 -18.40
CA GLU A 188 -2.00 -6.30 -19.61
C GLU A 188 -3.32 -5.61 -19.30
N GLN A 189 -4.09 -6.17 -18.37
CA GLN A 189 -5.39 -5.63 -17.97
C GLN A 189 -5.25 -4.25 -17.33
N THR A 190 -4.23 -4.07 -16.46
CA THR A 190 -3.99 -2.79 -15.80
C THR A 190 -3.67 -1.70 -16.81
N LEU A 191 -2.74 -1.94 -17.74
CA LEU A 191 -2.35 -0.95 -18.75
C LEU A 191 -3.47 -0.65 -19.72
N GLU A 192 -4.26 -1.65 -20.11
CA GLU A 192 -5.47 -1.46 -20.94
C GLU A 192 -6.47 -0.55 -20.22
N SER A 193 -6.73 -0.79 -18.92
CA SER A 193 -7.70 -0.02 -18.15
C SER A 193 -7.33 1.45 -18.00
N VAL A 194 -6.04 1.76 -17.94
CA VAL A 194 -5.53 3.14 -17.83
C VAL A 194 -5.11 3.76 -19.16
N GLY A 195 -5.22 3.02 -20.29
CA GLY A 195 -4.99 3.52 -21.64
C GLY A 195 -3.53 3.64 -22.05
N TYR A 196 -2.64 2.81 -21.50
CA TYR A 196 -1.20 2.79 -21.82
C TYR A 196 -0.77 1.41 -22.33
N SER A 197 0.37 1.33 -23.01
CA SER A 197 0.95 0.09 -23.52
C SER A 197 2.15 -0.43 -22.70
N ASN A 198 2.71 0.41 -21.84
CA ASN A 198 3.78 0.01 -20.93
C ASN A 198 3.74 0.83 -19.63
N PRO A 199 4.30 0.29 -18.52
CA PRO A 199 4.24 0.95 -17.22
C PRO A 199 4.97 2.30 -17.19
N ASN A 200 6.08 2.45 -17.92
CA ASN A 200 6.91 3.66 -17.86
C ASN A 200 6.16 4.87 -18.43
N ASP A 201 5.42 4.69 -19.53
CA ASP A 201 4.62 5.75 -20.14
C ASP A 201 3.49 6.17 -19.20
N TRP A 202 2.85 5.21 -18.52
CA TRP A 202 1.84 5.51 -17.52
C TRP A 202 2.42 6.27 -16.33
N PHE A 203 3.53 5.80 -15.76
CA PHE A 203 4.20 6.48 -14.63
C PHE A 203 4.67 7.89 -15.00
N GLN A 204 5.18 8.06 -16.23
CA GLN A 204 5.58 9.37 -16.75
C GLN A 204 4.37 10.30 -16.93
N ALA A 205 3.27 9.82 -17.46
CA ALA A 205 2.04 10.60 -17.64
C ALA A 205 1.46 11.06 -16.29
N LEU A 206 1.56 10.21 -15.25
CA LEU A 206 1.19 10.57 -13.88
C LEU A 206 2.18 11.58 -13.26
N GLY A 207 3.35 11.78 -13.85
CA GLY A 207 4.44 12.54 -13.24
C GLY A 207 4.97 11.89 -11.96
N ALA A 208 4.86 10.58 -11.85
CA ALA A 208 5.29 9.84 -10.67
C ALA A 208 6.82 9.94 -10.51
N THR A 209 7.26 10.32 -9.31
CA THR A 209 8.67 10.33 -8.91
C THR A 209 9.05 9.04 -8.20
N HIS A 210 8.09 8.40 -7.55
CA HIS A 210 8.22 7.12 -6.86
C HIS A 210 6.99 6.26 -7.16
N VAL A 211 7.17 4.95 -7.23
CA VAL A 211 6.09 3.97 -7.38
C VAL A 211 6.27 2.89 -6.31
N LEU A 212 5.34 2.80 -5.38
CA LEU A 212 5.21 1.70 -4.45
C LEU A 212 4.36 0.63 -5.14
N LEU A 213 5.00 -0.46 -5.54
CA LEU A 213 4.47 -1.37 -6.54
C LEU A 213 4.27 -2.78 -5.99
N ASP A 214 3.17 -3.41 -6.39
CA ASP A 214 2.87 -4.81 -6.13
C ASP A 214 4.05 -5.73 -6.51
N ALA A 215 4.48 -6.52 -5.55
CA ALA A 215 5.54 -7.51 -5.68
C ALA A 215 5.19 -8.79 -4.91
N THR A 216 3.91 -9.17 -4.93
CA THR A 216 3.37 -10.28 -4.14
C THR A 216 4.16 -11.55 -4.37
N PHE A 217 4.39 -11.95 -5.61
CA PHE A 217 5.16 -13.15 -5.96
C PHE A 217 6.40 -12.82 -6.78
N TRP A 218 7.48 -13.56 -6.52
CA TRP A 218 8.68 -13.47 -7.34
C TRP A 218 8.42 -13.97 -8.77
N ASN A 219 7.86 -15.18 -8.90
CA ASN A 219 7.51 -15.80 -10.19
C ASN A 219 6.30 -16.73 -10.06
N GLY A 220 5.91 -17.36 -11.19
CA GLY A 220 4.74 -18.22 -11.28
C GLY A 220 4.84 -19.56 -10.54
N ASP A 221 6.01 -19.95 -10.06
CA ASP A 221 6.24 -21.25 -9.39
C ASP A 221 6.30 -21.12 -7.85
N GLU A 222 6.11 -19.90 -7.30
CA GLU A 222 6.33 -19.62 -5.88
C GLU A 222 5.37 -20.38 -4.95
N LEU A 223 4.12 -20.57 -5.35
CA LEU A 223 3.12 -21.32 -4.59
C LEU A 223 3.04 -22.78 -5.07
N SER A 224 3.99 -23.62 -4.65
CA SER A 224 3.98 -25.03 -5.01
C SER A 224 2.66 -25.71 -4.62
N GLY A 225 1.96 -26.30 -5.59
CA GLY A 225 0.71 -27.04 -5.38
C GLY A 225 -0.58 -26.19 -5.29
N ARG A 226 -0.51 -24.87 -5.56
CA ARG A 226 -1.67 -23.99 -5.73
C ARG A 226 -1.69 -23.41 -7.14
N ASP A 227 -2.90 -23.28 -7.68
CA ASP A 227 -3.09 -22.51 -8.90
C ASP A 227 -2.93 -21.00 -8.59
N MET A 228 -1.88 -20.38 -9.14
CA MET A 228 -1.62 -18.96 -8.91
C MET A 228 -2.63 -18.05 -9.62
N THR A 229 -3.40 -18.56 -10.58
CA THR A 229 -4.48 -17.82 -11.23
C THR A 229 -5.66 -17.54 -10.30
N GLU A 230 -5.79 -18.28 -9.18
CA GLU A 230 -6.77 -18.01 -8.12
C GLU A 230 -6.39 -16.81 -7.25
N VAL A 231 -5.12 -16.36 -7.31
CA VAL A 231 -4.59 -15.22 -6.56
C VAL A 231 -3.76 -14.37 -7.52
N PRO A 232 -4.40 -13.73 -8.50
CA PRO A 232 -3.70 -13.02 -9.56
C PRO A 232 -2.97 -11.79 -8.99
N HIS A 233 -1.68 -11.74 -9.30
CA HIS A 233 -0.78 -10.60 -9.11
C HIS A 233 0.31 -10.70 -10.18
N PRO A 234 0.82 -9.58 -10.70
CA PRO A 234 1.98 -9.61 -11.58
C PRO A 234 3.18 -10.13 -10.80
N THR A 235 4.00 -10.94 -11.44
CA THR A 235 5.24 -11.39 -10.80
C THR A 235 6.30 -10.29 -10.85
N VAL A 236 7.24 -10.32 -9.90
CA VAL A 236 8.37 -9.40 -9.91
C VAL A 236 9.21 -9.59 -11.19
N GLU A 237 9.38 -10.82 -11.67
CA GLU A 237 10.10 -11.09 -12.92
C GLU A 237 9.43 -10.42 -14.13
N ASP A 238 8.10 -10.50 -14.27
CA ASP A 238 7.36 -9.80 -15.33
C ASP A 238 7.46 -8.28 -15.19
N THR A 239 7.28 -7.78 -13.98
CA THR A 239 7.42 -6.34 -13.66
C THR A 239 8.81 -5.83 -14.07
N LEU A 240 9.88 -6.50 -13.67
CA LEU A 240 11.25 -6.10 -14.02
C LEU A 240 11.50 -6.13 -15.53
N ALA A 241 10.96 -7.14 -16.24
CA ALA A 241 11.08 -7.20 -17.70
C ALA A 241 10.46 -5.99 -18.39
N ARG A 242 9.33 -5.47 -17.85
CA ARG A 242 8.61 -4.33 -18.42
C ARG A 242 9.26 -2.97 -18.08
N VAL A 243 9.70 -2.79 -16.84
CA VAL A 243 10.27 -1.50 -16.40
C VAL A 243 11.72 -1.31 -16.82
N GLN A 244 12.51 -2.38 -17.00
CA GLN A 244 13.90 -2.31 -17.50
C GLN A 244 14.00 -1.88 -18.97
N ASN A 245 12.97 -2.12 -19.75
CA ASN A 245 12.91 -1.69 -21.15
C ASN A 245 12.59 -0.20 -21.31
N GLY A 246 12.40 0.52 -20.20
CA GLY A 246 12.13 1.95 -20.18
C GLY A 246 13.39 2.81 -20.13
N THR A 247 13.24 4.07 -20.51
CA THR A 247 14.33 5.04 -20.60
C THR A 247 14.93 5.40 -19.23
N LEU A 248 16.19 5.79 -19.20
CA LEU A 248 17.08 6.12 -18.08
C LEU A 248 16.59 7.15 -17.02
N ARG A 249 15.31 7.53 -16.99
CA ARG A 249 14.72 8.52 -16.09
C ARG A 249 13.31 8.15 -15.60
N GLY A 250 13.07 6.88 -15.34
CA GLY A 250 11.83 6.43 -14.68
C GLY A 250 11.77 6.84 -13.21
N PRO A 251 10.61 6.67 -12.55
CA PRO A 251 10.46 6.85 -11.12
C PRO A 251 11.32 5.85 -10.34
N GLU A 252 11.61 6.16 -9.07
CA GLU A 252 12.14 5.17 -8.13
C GLU A 252 11.06 4.12 -7.84
N ILE A 253 11.36 2.86 -8.14
CA ILE A 253 10.44 1.74 -7.88
C ILE A 253 10.77 1.12 -6.54
N ILE A 254 9.78 1.04 -5.67
CA ILE A 254 9.84 0.45 -4.34
C ILE A 254 8.86 -0.73 -4.30
N LEU A 255 9.38 -1.94 -4.23
CA LEU A 255 8.60 -3.17 -4.21
C LEU A 255 7.97 -3.37 -2.83
N ILE A 256 6.66 -3.57 -2.78
CA ILE A 256 5.86 -3.78 -1.58
C ILE A 256 4.89 -4.96 -1.75
N HIS A 257 4.02 -5.20 -0.79
CA HIS A 257 2.98 -6.23 -0.82
C HIS A 257 3.52 -7.67 -0.95
N LEU A 258 4.69 -7.96 -0.35
CA LEU A 258 5.38 -9.24 -0.47
C LEU A 258 4.61 -10.37 0.24
N ASN A 259 4.30 -11.46 -0.48
CA ASN A 259 3.82 -12.69 0.14
C ASN A 259 4.90 -13.30 1.06
N HIS A 260 4.49 -14.04 2.07
CA HIS A 260 5.42 -14.65 3.04
C HIS A 260 6.42 -15.62 2.41
N THR A 261 6.11 -16.20 1.25
CA THR A 261 7.01 -17.10 0.50
C THR A 261 8.03 -16.36 -0.36
N ASN A 262 7.76 -15.10 -0.70
CA ASN A 262 8.59 -14.31 -1.61
C ASN A 262 10.04 -14.22 -1.14
N PRO A 263 11.03 -14.57 -1.99
CA PRO A 263 12.45 -14.54 -1.63
C PRO A 263 12.95 -13.13 -1.25
N LEU A 264 12.28 -12.06 -1.64
CA LEU A 264 12.61 -10.68 -1.26
C LEU A 264 12.41 -10.40 0.25
N ASN A 265 11.76 -11.30 1.00
CA ASN A 265 11.73 -11.24 2.46
C ASN A 265 13.10 -11.52 3.09
N ASN A 266 13.99 -12.20 2.38
CA ASN A 266 15.36 -12.41 2.80
C ASN A 266 16.29 -11.39 2.10
N PRO A 267 16.88 -10.41 2.84
CA PRO A 267 17.76 -9.41 2.25
C PRO A 267 19.04 -9.99 1.61
N ASP A 268 19.44 -11.20 2.04
CA ASP A 268 20.64 -11.87 1.54
C ASP A 268 20.36 -12.77 0.33
N SER A 269 19.11 -12.84 -0.13
CA SER A 269 18.74 -13.68 -1.28
C SER A 269 19.38 -13.17 -2.58
N PRO A 270 19.66 -14.06 -3.56
CA PRO A 270 20.07 -13.63 -4.89
C PRO A 270 19.08 -12.67 -5.53
N GLN A 271 17.78 -12.88 -5.31
CA GLN A 271 16.70 -12.04 -5.83
C GLN A 271 16.74 -10.63 -5.25
N SER A 272 16.98 -10.46 -3.95
CA SER A 272 17.15 -9.14 -3.33
C SER A 272 18.32 -8.37 -3.94
N ARG A 273 19.44 -9.06 -4.21
CA ARG A 273 20.58 -8.44 -4.90
C ARG A 273 20.28 -8.07 -6.35
N MET A 274 19.46 -8.86 -7.05
CA MET A 274 19.01 -8.51 -8.42
C MET A 274 18.20 -7.21 -8.43
N ILE A 275 17.33 -6.98 -7.44
CA ILE A 275 16.56 -5.73 -7.30
C ILE A 275 17.49 -4.53 -7.10
N GLU A 276 18.49 -4.65 -6.22
CA GLU A 276 19.47 -3.59 -5.96
C GLU A 276 20.31 -3.28 -7.22
N VAL A 277 20.79 -4.31 -7.94
CA VAL A 277 21.54 -4.17 -9.19
C VAL A 277 20.69 -3.51 -10.29
N ALA A 278 19.38 -3.80 -10.32
CA ALA A 278 18.45 -3.16 -11.24
C ALA A 278 18.14 -1.69 -10.88
N GLY A 279 18.66 -1.19 -9.75
CA GLY A 279 18.43 0.19 -9.29
C GLY A 279 17.08 0.40 -8.63
N HIS A 280 16.44 -0.66 -8.18
CA HIS A 280 15.15 -0.63 -7.47
C HIS A 280 15.32 -0.92 -5.99
N SER A 281 14.28 -0.67 -5.21
CA SER A 281 14.28 -0.84 -3.76
C SER A 281 13.23 -1.84 -3.30
N ILE A 282 13.50 -2.54 -2.19
CA ILE A 282 12.52 -3.36 -1.47
C ILE A 282 12.03 -2.53 -0.29
N GLY A 283 10.73 -2.23 -0.23
CA GLY A 283 10.15 -1.39 0.81
C GLY A 283 10.41 -1.92 2.22
N ARG A 284 10.64 -0.99 3.14
CA ARG A 284 10.85 -1.28 4.57
C ARG A 284 9.98 -0.37 5.44
N ARG A 285 9.43 -0.93 6.50
CA ARG A 285 8.66 -0.16 7.49
C ARG A 285 9.52 0.96 8.10
N GLY A 286 8.92 2.12 8.29
CA GLY A 286 9.58 3.31 8.80
C GLY A 286 10.34 4.14 7.76
N TRP A 287 10.45 3.69 6.50
CA TRP A 287 11.01 4.52 5.43
C TRP A 287 10.11 5.73 5.16
N ARG A 288 10.76 6.85 4.88
CA ARG A 288 10.09 8.14 4.67
C ARG A 288 10.42 8.71 3.31
N ILE A 289 9.41 9.32 2.69
CA ILE A 289 9.52 10.09 1.45
C ILE A 289 8.95 11.48 1.72
N GLU A 290 9.74 12.53 1.63
CA GLU A 290 9.26 13.91 1.65
C GLU A 290 8.50 14.19 0.34
N LEU A 291 7.26 14.65 0.43
CA LEU A 291 6.33 14.83 -0.69
C LEU A 291 6.46 16.20 -1.38
#